data_9d3ddc9b0dc6a094812e7894458481ab
#
_entry.id   9d3ddc9b0dc6a094812e7894458481ab
#
_cell.length_a   1.000
_cell.length_b   1.000
_cell.length_c   1.000
_cell.angle_alpha   90.00
_cell.angle_beta   90.00
_cell.angle_gamma   90.00
#
_symmetry.space_group_name_H-M   'P 1'
#
loop_
_entity.id
_entity.type
_entity.pdbx_description
1 polymer ?
#
loop_
_entity_poly.entity_id
_entity_poly.type
_entity_poly.pdbx_seq_one_letter_code
_entity_poly.pdbx_strand_id
1 'polypeptide(L)'
;SSVGEFEEIVVRANPDGSIIRLRDVARVSLEASSYNTESGINGGNAAVLNINMLPGANAMEVADAVKEAMEEISRNFPEGISYQIPFDMTTYISESIHHVYQTLFEALLLVILVVFLSLQNWRATLIPIVAVPISLIGTFGVMLVFGFSLNMMTLLGLILAIGIVVDDAIVVVENVERIMEQERLSPYEATKKAMASLGGALIAMSLVLCAVFVPVSFLAGITGQLYRQFTITIAVSVIISTVVALTLSPVMCAYFLRPDNGRRKPKLFRRINYWLRRGNTVYQRGIRGSLRHSRRMLAAFGILLVGIWLMNRITPQSFMPKEDQGYFTVELELPEGATLERTRRVTDRAMKYLMGLSDVEYVLNVTGSSPRLGSNQAHSQLTVILKPWGDRTSESIDELMEEVRDELSLYPESKVYLSSPAVIPGLGTSGGFEDRKSTRL
;
A
#
# COMPACT_ATOMS: atom_id res chain seq x y z
N SER A 1 -0.47 -44.88 7.35
CA SER A 1 -0.05 -45.84 8.41
C SER A 1 -1.09 -45.79 9.52
N SER A 2 -1.61 -46.94 9.90
CA SER A 2 -2.60 -47.09 10.97
C SER A 2 -1.94 -47.58 12.28
N VAL A 3 -2.58 -47.35 13.44
CA VAL A 3 -2.11 -47.85 14.73
C VAL A 3 -1.82 -49.36 14.66
N GLY A 4 -2.68 -50.14 14.01
CA GLY A 4 -2.48 -51.58 13.84
C GLY A 4 -1.24 -51.96 13.05
N GLU A 5 -0.84 -51.19 12.04
CA GLU A 5 0.44 -51.43 11.32
C GLU A 5 1.66 -51.22 12.21
N PHE A 6 1.62 -50.22 13.10
CA PHE A 6 2.67 -50.03 14.08
C PHE A 6 2.71 -51.10 15.15
N GLU A 7 1.57 -51.58 15.62
CA GLU A 7 1.46 -52.67 16.59
C GLU A 7 2.08 -53.97 16.07
N GLU A 8 2.03 -54.23 14.77
CA GLU A 8 2.57 -55.42 14.12
C GLU A 8 4.09 -55.37 13.85
N ILE A 9 4.76 -54.24 14.12
CA ILE A 9 6.23 -54.13 13.94
C ILE A 9 6.94 -55.14 14.84
N VAL A 10 7.81 -55.95 14.24
CA VAL A 10 8.64 -56.94 14.95
C VAL A 10 9.76 -56.24 15.67
N VAL A 11 9.77 -56.24 16.99
CA VAL A 11 10.80 -55.68 17.83
C VAL A 11 11.97 -56.65 18.04
N ARG A 12 11.66 -57.98 18.13
CA ARG A 12 12.66 -59.01 18.32
C ARG A 12 12.14 -60.34 17.74
N ALA A 13 13.02 -61.04 17.01
CA ALA A 13 12.83 -62.42 16.64
C ALA A 13 13.83 -63.29 17.43
N ASN A 14 13.36 -64.30 18.16
CA ASN A 14 14.19 -65.19 18.96
C ASN A 14 14.64 -66.42 18.12
N PRO A 15 15.74 -67.07 18.50
CA PRO A 15 16.22 -68.28 17.79
C PRO A 15 15.25 -69.45 17.82
N ASP A 16 14.31 -69.48 18.75
CA ASP A 16 13.26 -70.52 18.89
C ASP A 16 12.05 -70.27 17.97
N GLY A 17 12.10 -69.20 17.11
CA GLY A 17 11.03 -68.81 16.19
C GLY A 17 9.94 -67.94 16.82
N SER A 18 10.02 -67.64 18.09
CA SER A 18 9.08 -66.70 18.74
C SER A 18 9.39 -65.24 18.32
N ILE A 19 8.32 -64.46 18.06
CA ILE A 19 8.42 -63.08 17.62
C ILE A 19 7.76 -62.18 18.69
N ILE A 20 8.48 -61.15 19.14
CA ILE A 20 7.96 -60.11 19.99
C ILE A 20 7.61 -58.91 19.11
N ARG A 21 6.36 -58.51 19.10
CA ARG A 21 5.84 -57.38 18.35
C ARG A 21 5.76 -56.12 19.26
N LEU A 22 5.61 -54.97 18.64
CA LEU A 22 5.55 -53.69 19.40
C LEU A 22 4.34 -53.71 20.36
N ARG A 23 3.20 -54.27 19.99
CA ARG A 23 2.03 -54.43 20.86
C ARG A 23 2.27 -55.27 22.14
N ASP A 24 3.28 -56.15 22.11
CA ASP A 24 3.57 -57.01 23.24
C ASP A 24 4.36 -56.31 24.33
N VAL A 25 5.03 -55.19 24.00
CA VAL A 25 5.94 -54.43 24.86
C VAL A 25 5.54 -52.98 25.05
N ALA A 26 4.68 -52.45 24.22
CA ALA A 26 4.26 -51.05 24.23
C ALA A 26 2.78 -50.90 23.84
N ARG A 27 2.14 -49.85 24.32
CA ARG A 27 0.84 -49.41 23.88
C ARG A 27 1.04 -48.40 22.77
N VAL A 28 0.46 -48.65 21.60
CA VAL A 28 0.48 -47.69 20.47
C VAL A 28 -0.82 -46.92 20.46
N SER A 29 -0.74 -45.61 20.47
CA SER A 29 -1.88 -44.73 20.37
C SER A 29 -1.58 -43.59 19.38
N LEU A 30 -2.61 -43.16 18.66
CA LEU A 30 -2.54 -41.97 17.81
C LEU A 30 -2.97 -40.79 18.66
N GLU A 31 -2.01 -39.91 18.96
CA GLU A 31 -2.24 -38.75 19.80
C GLU A 31 -1.66 -37.48 19.15
N ALA A 32 -1.96 -36.32 19.71
CA ALA A 32 -1.37 -35.07 19.26
C ALA A 32 0.15 -35.06 19.55
N SER A 33 0.92 -34.43 18.66
CA SER A 33 2.38 -34.27 18.84
C SER A 33 2.74 -33.46 20.10
N SER A 34 1.85 -32.57 20.51
CA SER A 34 1.99 -31.75 21.74
C SER A 34 0.62 -31.33 22.25
N TYR A 35 0.46 -31.30 23.56
CA TYR A 35 -0.69 -30.73 24.26
C TYR A 35 -0.34 -29.42 24.95
N ASN A 36 0.79 -28.81 24.59
CA ASN A 36 1.25 -27.56 25.17
C ASN A 36 0.63 -26.31 24.54
N THR A 37 -0.12 -26.48 23.44
CA THR A 37 -0.75 -25.38 22.72
C THR A 37 -2.21 -25.72 22.43
N GLU A 38 -3.07 -24.71 22.59
CA GLU A 38 -4.47 -24.75 22.22
C GLU A 38 -4.78 -23.58 21.29
N SER A 39 -5.65 -23.78 20.33
CA SER A 39 -6.11 -22.71 19.44
C SER A 39 -7.62 -22.69 19.31
N GLY A 40 -8.14 -21.51 19.03
CA GLY A 40 -9.58 -21.30 18.88
C GLY A 40 -9.91 -20.03 18.12
N ILE A 41 -11.19 -19.91 17.80
CA ILE A 41 -11.80 -18.74 17.17
C ILE A 41 -13.08 -18.39 17.91
N ASN A 42 -13.24 -17.12 18.29
CA ASN A 42 -14.43 -16.61 18.95
C ASN A 42 -14.91 -17.43 20.17
N GLY A 43 -13.98 -18.02 20.92
CA GLY A 43 -14.25 -18.87 22.08
C GLY A 43 -14.59 -20.33 21.75
N GLY A 44 -14.68 -20.71 20.47
CA GLY A 44 -14.79 -22.09 20.02
C GLY A 44 -13.42 -22.72 19.79
N ASN A 45 -13.30 -24.04 20.03
CA ASN A 45 -12.07 -24.76 19.68
C ASN A 45 -11.93 -24.85 18.16
N ALA A 46 -10.76 -24.52 17.64
CA ALA A 46 -10.46 -24.61 16.22
C ALA A 46 -9.01 -25.04 15.99
N ALA A 47 -8.78 -25.79 14.92
CA ALA A 47 -7.44 -26.00 14.40
C ALA A 47 -7.08 -24.83 13.49
N VAL A 48 -6.03 -24.09 13.84
CA VAL A 48 -5.55 -22.92 13.05
C VAL A 48 -4.47 -23.38 12.10
N LEU A 49 -4.69 -23.14 10.81
CA LEU A 49 -3.73 -23.37 9.73
C LEU A 49 -3.16 -22.03 9.26
N ASN A 50 -1.85 -21.85 9.42
CA ASN A 50 -1.15 -20.71 8.87
C ASN A 50 -0.53 -21.07 7.51
N ILE A 51 -0.98 -20.40 6.46
CA ILE A 51 -0.45 -20.58 5.11
C ILE A 51 0.46 -19.41 4.82
N ASN A 52 1.75 -19.68 4.66
CA ASN A 52 2.77 -18.68 4.39
C ASN A 52 3.18 -18.74 2.92
N MET A 53 3.25 -17.57 2.32
CA MET A 53 3.71 -17.40 0.95
C MET A 53 5.22 -17.61 0.85
N LEU A 54 5.68 -18.28 -0.20
CA LEU A 54 7.11 -18.34 -0.52
C LEU A 54 7.63 -16.99 -1.01
N PRO A 55 8.89 -16.65 -0.73
CA PRO A 55 9.48 -15.42 -1.24
C PRO A 55 9.38 -15.32 -2.77
N GLY A 56 8.85 -14.22 -3.26
CA GLY A 56 8.67 -13.97 -4.69
C GLY A 56 7.38 -14.51 -5.31
N ALA A 57 6.53 -15.23 -4.57
CA ALA A 57 5.21 -15.63 -5.04
C ALA A 57 4.23 -14.43 -5.06
N ASN A 58 3.21 -14.52 -5.90
CA ASN A 58 2.14 -13.53 -5.96
C ASN A 58 1.11 -13.81 -4.86
N ALA A 59 0.93 -12.87 -3.94
CA ALA A 59 0.03 -13.03 -2.80
C ALA A 59 -1.43 -13.29 -3.22
N MET A 60 -1.92 -12.57 -4.22
CA MET A 60 -3.30 -12.72 -4.72
C MET A 60 -3.52 -14.10 -5.33
N GLU A 61 -2.61 -14.55 -6.21
CA GLU A 61 -2.71 -15.88 -6.83
C GLU A 61 -2.65 -17.01 -5.80
N VAL A 62 -1.78 -16.88 -4.79
CA VAL A 62 -1.69 -17.86 -3.70
C VAL A 62 -2.97 -17.89 -2.89
N ALA A 63 -3.55 -16.73 -2.54
CA ALA A 63 -4.80 -16.67 -1.78
C ALA A 63 -5.97 -17.27 -2.56
N ASP A 64 -6.08 -16.98 -3.86
CA ASP A 64 -7.13 -17.52 -4.71
C ASP A 64 -7.00 -19.05 -4.85
N ALA A 65 -5.78 -19.55 -5.05
CA ALA A 65 -5.50 -21.00 -5.10
C ALA A 65 -5.81 -21.69 -3.78
N VAL A 66 -5.53 -21.05 -2.63
CA VAL A 66 -5.88 -21.58 -1.30
C VAL A 66 -7.38 -21.62 -1.10
N LYS A 67 -8.11 -20.58 -1.49
CA LYS A 67 -9.59 -20.54 -1.38
C LYS A 67 -10.23 -21.63 -2.23
N GLU A 68 -9.77 -21.81 -3.47
CA GLU A 68 -10.24 -22.88 -4.36
C GLU A 68 -9.95 -24.27 -3.79
N ALA A 69 -8.71 -24.49 -3.31
CA ALA A 69 -8.35 -25.77 -2.69
C ALA A 69 -9.18 -26.06 -1.43
N MET A 70 -9.42 -25.05 -0.58
CA MET A 70 -10.24 -25.20 0.62
C MET A 70 -11.70 -25.50 0.28
N GLU A 71 -12.24 -24.91 -0.77
CA GLU A 71 -13.58 -25.22 -1.25
C GLU A 71 -13.68 -26.67 -1.72
N GLU A 72 -12.68 -27.17 -2.45
CA GLU A 72 -12.64 -28.58 -2.90
C GLU A 72 -12.49 -29.54 -1.72
N ILE A 73 -11.55 -29.31 -0.82
CA ILE A 73 -11.26 -30.17 0.33
C ILE A 73 -12.46 -30.19 1.30
N SER A 74 -13.13 -29.06 1.49
CA SER A 74 -14.27 -28.96 2.42
C SER A 74 -15.44 -29.86 2.06
N ARG A 75 -15.59 -30.23 0.79
CA ARG A 75 -16.62 -31.18 0.33
C ARG A 75 -16.45 -32.59 0.93
N ASN A 76 -15.24 -32.89 1.39
CA ASN A 76 -14.90 -34.20 1.99
C ASN A 76 -14.77 -34.14 3.52
N PHE A 77 -15.16 -33.01 4.15
CA PHE A 77 -15.09 -32.88 5.60
C PHE A 77 -16.11 -33.79 6.28
N PRO A 78 -15.75 -34.41 7.41
CA PRO A 78 -16.70 -35.10 8.25
C PRO A 78 -17.84 -34.20 8.72
N GLU A 79 -19.00 -34.77 9.02
CA GLU A 79 -20.14 -34.05 9.58
C GLU A 79 -19.72 -33.31 10.87
N GLY A 80 -20.10 -32.03 11.00
CA GLY A 80 -19.80 -31.21 12.15
C GLY A 80 -18.48 -30.41 12.07
N ILE A 81 -17.69 -30.57 10.99
CA ILE A 81 -16.51 -29.77 10.73
C ILE A 81 -16.79 -28.74 9.62
N SER A 82 -16.52 -27.50 9.90
CA SER A 82 -16.56 -26.41 8.91
C SER A 82 -15.24 -25.62 8.95
N TYR A 83 -14.92 -24.91 7.89
CA TYR A 83 -13.77 -24.01 7.85
C TYR A 83 -14.22 -22.56 7.72
N GLN A 84 -13.37 -21.68 8.21
CA GLN A 84 -13.49 -20.24 8.02
C GLN A 84 -12.11 -19.66 7.71
N ILE A 85 -12.07 -18.59 6.94
CA ILE A 85 -10.85 -17.81 6.67
C ILE A 85 -11.03 -16.45 7.34
N PRO A 86 -10.81 -16.35 8.65
CA PRO A 86 -11.05 -15.11 9.39
C PRO A 86 -9.99 -14.05 9.12
N PHE A 87 -8.81 -14.45 8.68
CA PHE A 87 -7.71 -13.54 8.38
C PHE A 87 -7.14 -13.84 7.00
N ASP A 88 -7.26 -12.85 6.12
CA ASP A 88 -6.71 -12.87 4.78
C ASP A 88 -6.03 -11.52 4.50
N MET A 89 -4.70 -11.52 4.47
CA MET A 89 -3.91 -10.32 4.21
C MET A 89 -4.16 -9.75 2.81
N THR A 90 -4.63 -10.57 1.86
CA THR A 90 -4.90 -10.11 0.49
C THR A 90 -6.13 -9.23 0.39
N THR A 91 -7.04 -9.29 1.37
CA THR A 91 -8.18 -8.37 1.46
C THR A 91 -7.70 -6.92 1.54
N TYR A 92 -6.75 -6.64 2.45
CA TYR A 92 -6.14 -5.32 2.56
C TYR A 92 -5.42 -4.88 1.27
N ILE A 93 -4.68 -5.80 0.63
CA ILE A 93 -3.99 -5.52 -0.64
C ILE A 93 -5.00 -5.21 -1.75
N SER A 94 -6.07 -6.00 -1.86
CA SER A 94 -7.13 -5.82 -2.85
C SER A 94 -7.85 -4.48 -2.69
N GLU A 95 -8.26 -4.14 -1.47
CA GLU A 95 -8.89 -2.85 -1.17
C GLU A 95 -7.94 -1.68 -1.47
N SER A 96 -6.68 -1.79 -1.09
CA SER A 96 -5.67 -0.77 -1.39
C SER A 96 -5.49 -0.57 -2.89
N ILE A 97 -5.43 -1.65 -3.68
CA ILE A 97 -5.35 -1.60 -5.14
C ILE A 97 -6.63 -0.97 -5.72
N HIS A 98 -7.81 -1.34 -5.21
CA HIS A 98 -9.08 -0.77 -5.65
C HIS A 98 -9.13 0.75 -5.42
N HIS A 99 -8.74 1.21 -4.23
CA HIS A 99 -8.63 2.64 -3.91
C HIS A 99 -7.64 3.37 -4.82
N VAL A 100 -6.53 2.73 -5.18
CA VAL A 100 -5.57 3.32 -6.13
C VAL A 100 -6.18 3.46 -7.52
N TYR A 101 -6.91 2.46 -8.02
CA TYR A 101 -7.60 2.58 -9.32
C TYR A 101 -8.68 3.67 -9.30
N GLN A 102 -9.44 3.78 -8.22
CA GLN A 102 -10.40 4.85 -8.03
C GLN A 102 -9.72 6.22 -8.07
N THR A 103 -8.66 6.40 -7.28
CA THR A 103 -7.88 7.65 -7.23
C THR A 103 -7.27 8.00 -8.59
N LEU A 104 -6.78 7.00 -9.31
CA LEU A 104 -6.24 7.16 -10.66
C LEU A 104 -7.31 7.70 -11.63
N PHE A 105 -8.51 7.14 -11.56
CA PHE A 105 -9.64 7.58 -12.40
C PHE A 105 -10.11 8.97 -12.00
N GLU A 106 -10.24 9.28 -10.73
CA GLU A 106 -10.62 10.60 -10.22
C GLU A 106 -9.57 11.65 -10.60
N ALA A 107 -8.28 11.34 -10.45
CA ALA A 107 -7.19 12.23 -10.87
C ALA A 107 -7.25 12.53 -12.37
N LEU A 108 -7.44 11.51 -13.20
CA LEU A 108 -7.56 11.67 -14.65
C LEU A 108 -8.77 12.55 -15.01
N LEU A 109 -9.92 12.32 -14.38
CA LEU A 109 -11.15 13.10 -14.62
C LEU A 109 -10.95 14.56 -14.20
N LEU A 110 -10.34 14.79 -13.04
CA LEU A 110 -10.05 16.14 -12.54
C LEU A 110 -9.07 16.87 -13.45
N VAL A 111 -8.03 16.20 -13.92
CA VAL A 111 -7.09 16.75 -14.90
C VAL A 111 -7.80 17.14 -16.19
N ILE A 112 -8.63 16.26 -16.77
CA ILE A 112 -9.42 16.55 -17.97
C ILE A 112 -10.30 17.78 -17.77
N LEU A 113 -10.97 17.88 -16.61
CA LEU A 113 -11.81 19.02 -16.25
C LEU A 113 -11.01 20.33 -16.21
N VAL A 114 -9.86 20.32 -15.50
CA VAL A 114 -9.01 21.51 -15.36
C VAL A 114 -8.45 21.95 -16.70
N VAL A 115 -7.96 21.01 -17.51
CA VAL A 115 -7.46 21.28 -18.85
C VAL A 115 -8.55 21.85 -19.75
N PHE A 116 -9.76 21.28 -19.71
CA PHE A 116 -10.90 21.80 -20.47
C PHE A 116 -11.30 23.22 -20.05
N LEU A 117 -11.28 23.51 -18.75
CA LEU A 117 -11.59 24.85 -18.23
C LEU A 117 -10.49 25.86 -18.60
N SER A 118 -9.23 25.42 -18.65
CA SER A 118 -8.08 26.25 -19.02
C SER A 118 -8.06 26.58 -20.50
N LEU A 119 -8.08 25.55 -21.36
CA LEU A 119 -8.00 25.71 -22.82
C LEU A 119 -9.32 26.19 -23.45
N GLN A 120 -10.46 25.87 -22.82
CA GLN A 120 -11.80 26.26 -23.30
C GLN A 120 -12.10 25.82 -24.75
N ASN A 121 -11.40 24.78 -25.20
CA ASN A 121 -11.46 24.23 -26.52
C ASN A 121 -11.42 22.68 -26.42
N TRP A 122 -12.54 22.02 -26.76
CA TRP A 122 -12.64 20.57 -26.62
C TRP A 122 -11.64 19.81 -27.50
N ARG A 123 -11.24 20.40 -28.65
CA ARG A 123 -10.24 19.79 -29.54
C ARG A 123 -8.84 19.85 -28.96
N ALA A 124 -8.49 20.97 -28.34
CA ALA A 124 -7.26 21.16 -27.65
C ALA A 124 -7.17 20.22 -26.45
N THR A 125 -8.29 20.06 -25.71
CA THR A 125 -8.39 19.15 -24.55
C THR A 125 -8.26 17.68 -24.95
N LEU A 126 -8.70 17.30 -26.15
CA LEU A 126 -8.59 15.91 -26.62
C LEU A 126 -7.13 15.44 -26.73
N ILE A 127 -6.18 16.36 -26.96
CA ILE A 127 -4.77 16.01 -27.15
C ILE A 127 -4.16 15.45 -25.87
N PRO A 128 -4.21 16.13 -24.71
CA PRO A 128 -3.76 15.54 -23.46
C PRO A 128 -4.56 14.30 -23.04
N ILE A 129 -5.89 14.25 -23.30
CA ILE A 129 -6.73 13.08 -23.01
C ILE A 129 -6.21 11.82 -23.72
N VAL A 130 -5.72 11.94 -24.94
CA VAL A 130 -5.15 10.81 -25.69
C VAL A 130 -3.71 10.53 -25.30
N ALA A 131 -2.93 11.58 -25.03
CA ALA A 131 -1.50 11.46 -24.68
C ALA A 131 -1.29 10.68 -23.38
N VAL A 132 -2.14 10.90 -22.36
CA VAL A 132 -1.99 10.25 -21.05
C VAL A 132 -2.16 8.73 -21.10
N PRO A 133 -3.26 8.17 -21.62
CA PRO A 133 -3.38 6.72 -21.72
C PRO A 133 -2.25 6.07 -22.53
N ILE A 134 -1.80 6.70 -23.61
CA ILE A 134 -0.69 6.19 -24.42
C ILE A 134 0.60 6.16 -23.62
N SER A 135 0.89 7.20 -22.87
CA SER A 135 2.06 7.25 -21.99
C SER A 135 2.00 6.20 -20.89
N LEU A 136 0.83 5.99 -20.29
CA LEU A 136 0.62 4.96 -19.26
C LEU A 136 0.79 3.55 -19.84
N ILE A 137 0.18 3.25 -20.99
CA ILE A 137 0.33 1.95 -21.67
C ILE A 137 1.80 1.70 -22.02
N GLY A 138 2.49 2.72 -22.53
CA GLY A 138 3.92 2.63 -22.79
C GLY A 138 4.73 2.35 -21.52
N THR A 139 4.38 2.98 -20.41
CA THR A 139 5.01 2.74 -19.11
C THR A 139 4.79 1.30 -18.65
N PHE A 140 3.58 0.77 -18.74
CA PHE A 140 3.30 -0.63 -18.44
C PHE A 140 4.11 -1.59 -19.33
N GLY A 141 4.25 -1.28 -20.62
CA GLY A 141 5.08 -2.07 -21.53
C GLY A 141 6.54 -2.14 -21.10
N VAL A 142 7.11 -1.01 -20.68
CA VAL A 142 8.49 -0.99 -20.17
C VAL A 142 8.61 -1.68 -18.81
N MET A 143 7.66 -1.50 -17.92
CA MET A 143 7.62 -2.20 -16.62
C MET A 143 7.62 -3.72 -16.82
N LEU A 144 6.86 -4.22 -17.79
CA LEU A 144 6.83 -5.64 -18.14
C LEU A 144 8.20 -6.14 -18.60
N VAL A 145 8.92 -5.38 -19.43
CA VAL A 145 10.28 -5.72 -19.89
C VAL A 145 11.27 -5.76 -18.73
N PHE A 146 11.14 -4.88 -17.74
CA PHE A 146 11.96 -4.88 -16.53
C PHE A 146 11.55 -5.93 -15.48
N GLY A 147 10.49 -6.69 -15.74
CA GLY A 147 9.97 -7.68 -14.78
C GLY A 147 9.33 -7.05 -13.54
N PHE A 148 8.84 -5.82 -13.63
CA PHE A 148 8.15 -5.18 -12.53
C PHE A 148 6.68 -5.62 -12.48
N SER A 149 6.22 -5.95 -11.28
CA SER A 149 4.81 -6.24 -11.02
C SER A 149 4.03 -4.95 -10.73
N LEU A 150 2.72 -5.01 -10.97
CA LEU A 150 1.79 -4.01 -10.46
C LEU A 150 1.65 -4.21 -8.94
N ASN A 151 2.14 -3.27 -8.18
CA ASN A 151 2.06 -3.25 -6.73
C ASN A 151 1.82 -1.82 -6.24
N MET A 152 1.59 -1.65 -4.94
CA MET A 152 1.31 -0.35 -4.32
C MET A 152 2.34 0.72 -4.72
N MET A 153 3.64 0.39 -4.73
CA MET A 153 4.71 1.35 -5.05
C MET A 153 4.69 1.76 -6.52
N THR A 154 4.50 0.82 -7.44
CA THR A 154 4.42 1.13 -8.88
C THR A 154 3.16 1.91 -9.22
N LEU A 155 2.02 1.58 -8.59
CA LEU A 155 0.76 2.30 -8.77
C LEU A 155 0.84 3.73 -8.21
N LEU A 156 1.44 3.91 -7.04
CA LEU A 156 1.68 5.25 -6.47
C LEU A 156 2.60 6.09 -7.40
N GLY A 157 3.64 5.46 -7.96
CA GLY A 157 4.49 6.08 -8.97
C GLY A 157 3.72 6.51 -10.22
N LEU A 158 2.76 5.70 -10.67
CA LEU A 158 1.91 6.04 -11.82
C LEU A 158 0.95 7.19 -11.52
N ILE A 159 0.33 7.24 -10.33
CA ILE A 159 -0.52 8.36 -9.91
C ILE A 159 0.27 9.67 -9.95
N LEU A 160 1.46 9.67 -9.37
CA LEU A 160 2.33 10.86 -9.39
C LEU A 160 2.77 11.21 -10.82
N ALA A 161 3.10 10.21 -11.62
CA ALA A 161 3.51 10.39 -13.01
C ALA A 161 2.40 11.00 -13.87
N ILE A 162 1.12 10.70 -13.64
CA ILE A 162 0.01 11.30 -14.40
C ILE A 162 0.05 12.81 -14.37
N GLY A 163 0.25 13.41 -13.19
CA GLY A 163 0.35 14.86 -13.07
C GLY A 163 1.49 15.46 -13.91
N ILE A 164 2.63 14.79 -13.94
CA ILE A 164 3.83 15.22 -14.69
C ILE A 164 3.63 15.00 -16.20
N VAL A 165 3.09 13.83 -16.58
CA VAL A 165 2.87 13.43 -17.99
C VAL A 165 1.88 14.34 -18.69
N VAL A 166 0.83 14.77 -17.99
CA VAL A 166 -0.18 15.67 -18.54
C VAL A 166 0.42 17.05 -18.88
N ASP A 167 1.33 17.52 -18.04
CA ASP A 167 1.92 18.87 -18.18
C ASP A 167 2.68 19.02 -19.50
N ASP A 168 3.45 18.05 -19.93
CA ASP A 168 4.18 18.04 -21.19
C ASP A 168 3.25 18.29 -22.39
N ALA A 169 2.13 17.58 -22.44
CA ALA A 169 1.15 17.71 -23.53
C ALA A 169 0.40 19.06 -23.48
N ILE A 170 0.10 19.58 -22.28
CA ILE A 170 -0.56 20.86 -22.08
C ILE A 170 0.33 21.99 -22.57
N VAL A 171 1.61 22.01 -22.19
CA VAL A 171 2.56 23.06 -22.60
C VAL A 171 2.69 23.12 -24.12
N VAL A 172 2.72 21.98 -24.81
CA VAL A 172 2.75 21.94 -26.28
C VAL A 172 1.47 22.56 -26.87
N VAL A 173 0.28 22.12 -26.42
CA VAL A 173 -1.00 22.61 -26.94
C VAL A 173 -1.18 24.11 -26.70
N GLU A 174 -0.91 24.57 -25.45
CA GLU A 174 -1.04 25.98 -25.07
C GLU A 174 -0.13 26.87 -25.92
N ASN A 175 1.12 26.45 -26.12
CA ASN A 175 2.06 27.25 -26.92
C ASN A 175 1.67 27.29 -28.40
N VAL A 176 1.16 26.18 -28.96
CA VAL A 176 0.64 26.15 -30.34
C VAL A 176 -0.58 27.05 -30.45
N GLU A 177 -1.57 26.97 -29.57
CA GLU A 177 -2.74 27.86 -29.57
C GLU A 177 -2.33 29.34 -29.43
N ARG A 178 -1.41 29.65 -28.55
CA ARG A 178 -0.89 31.00 -28.35
C ARG A 178 -0.25 31.57 -29.62
N ILE A 179 0.56 30.78 -30.34
CA ILE A 179 1.19 31.21 -31.60
C ILE A 179 0.15 31.37 -32.69
N MET A 180 -0.83 30.45 -32.79
CA MET A 180 -1.94 30.56 -33.75
C MET A 180 -2.73 31.85 -33.55
N GLU A 181 -3.04 32.24 -32.31
CA GLU A 181 -3.80 33.44 -32.00
C GLU A 181 -2.98 34.74 -32.21
N GLN A 182 -1.72 34.77 -31.77
CA GLN A 182 -0.89 35.98 -31.87
C GLN A 182 -0.40 36.30 -33.27
N GLU A 183 -0.01 35.23 -34.00
CA GLU A 183 0.61 35.41 -35.31
C GLU A 183 -0.33 35.05 -36.48
N ARG A 184 -1.54 34.58 -36.16
CA ARG A 184 -2.57 34.17 -37.16
C ARG A 184 -2.05 33.11 -38.14
N LEU A 185 -1.19 32.22 -37.67
CA LEU A 185 -0.63 31.13 -38.45
C LEU A 185 -1.61 29.94 -38.57
N SER A 186 -1.40 29.13 -39.61
CA SER A 186 -2.11 27.84 -39.71
C SER A 186 -1.69 26.91 -38.57
N PRO A 187 -2.53 25.91 -38.17
CA PRO A 187 -2.16 24.98 -37.13
C PRO A 187 -0.83 24.27 -37.37
N TYR A 188 -0.52 23.91 -38.60
CA TYR A 188 0.72 23.25 -38.99
C TYR A 188 1.94 24.18 -38.78
N GLU A 189 1.89 25.42 -39.30
CA GLU A 189 2.99 26.39 -39.16
C GLU A 189 3.20 26.80 -37.70
N ALA A 190 2.10 27.00 -36.95
CA ALA A 190 2.17 27.31 -35.52
C ALA A 190 2.81 26.17 -34.72
N THR A 191 2.44 24.91 -35.04
CA THR A 191 3.04 23.73 -34.42
C THR A 191 4.53 23.63 -34.69
N LYS A 192 4.95 23.80 -35.94
CA LYS A 192 6.35 23.78 -36.33
C LYS A 192 7.16 24.83 -35.60
N LYS A 193 6.62 26.04 -35.47
CA LYS A 193 7.26 27.13 -34.72
C LYS A 193 7.32 26.88 -33.21
N ALA A 194 6.21 26.38 -32.64
CA ALA A 194 6.14 26.02 -31.22
C ALA A 194 7.20 24.94 -30.87
N MET A 195 7.28 23.88 -31.67
CA MET A 195 8.21 22.79 -31.41
C MET A 195 9.68 23.19 -31.57
N ALA A 196 9.98 24.11 -32.48
CA ALA A 196 11.34 24.68 -32.61
C ALA A 196 11.81 25.41 -31.32
N SER A 197 10.87 26.00 -30.57
CA SER A 197 11.17 26.70 -29.31
C SER A 197 11.05 25.82 -28.07
N LEU A 198 10.14 24.83 -28.06
CA LEU A 198 9.83 24.02 -26.88
C LEU A 198 10.62 22.71 -26.81
N GLY A 199 11.03 22.14 -27.96
CA GLY A 199 11.62 20.80 -27.98
C GLY A 199 12.83 20.64 -27.05
N GLY A 200 13.72 21.61 -27.06
CA GLY A 200 14.87 21.62 -26.15
C GLY A 200 14.47 21.74 -24.67
N ALA A 201 13.45 22.53 -24.35
CA ALA A 201 12.97 22.71 -22.99
C ALA A 201 12.30 21.44 -22.44
N LEU A 202 11.48 20.76 -23.23
CA LEU A 202 10.85 19.49 -22.85
C LEU A 202 11.89 18.41 -22.55
N ILE A 203 12.90 18.26 -23.45
CA ILE A 203 14.00 17.31 -23.23
C ILE A 203 14.77 17.66 -21.94
N ALA A 204 15.11 18.94 -21.74
CA ALA A 204 15.84 19.36 -20.55
C ALA A 204 15.04 19.09 -19.25
N MET A 205 13.73 19.36 -19.25
CA MET A 205 12.86 19.09 -18.11
C MET A 205 12.84 17.59 -17.76
N SER A 206 12.68 16.73 -18.75
CA SER A 206 12.71 15.28 -18.56
C SER A 206 14.05 14.76 -18.04
N LEU A 207 15.15 15.30 -18.57
CA LEU A 207 16.48 14.95 -18.08
C LEU A 207 16.69 15.36 -16.63
N VAL A 208 16.19 16.53 -16.23
CA VAL A 208 16.25 16.99 -14.82
C VAL A 208 15.44 16.07 -13.93
N LEU A 209 14.22 15.68 -14.33
CA LEU A 209 13.40 14.75 -13.55
C LEU A 209 14.06 13.37 -13.45
N CYS A 210 14.59 12.85 -14.54
CA CYS A 210 15.36 11.60 -14.52
C CYS A 210 16.60 11.70 -13.62
N ALA A 211 17.31 12.84 -13.64
CA ALA A 211 18.48 13.07 -12.78
C ALA A 211 18.12 13.10 -11.29
N VAL A 212 16.88 13.40 -10.93
CA VAL A 212 16.38 13.35 -9.55
C VAL A 212 15.95 11.92 -9.18
N PHE A 213 15.15 11.25 -10.02
CA PHE A 213 14.54 9.97 -9.67
C PHE A 213 15.47 8.78 -9.86
N VAL A 214 16.28 8.74 -10.92
CA VAL A 214 17.15 7.60 -11.23
C VAL A 214 18.18 7.33 -10.11
N PRO A 215 18.87 8.31 -9.52
CA PRO A 215 19.81 8.04 -8.43
C PRO A 215 19.18 7.38 -7.21
N VAL A 216 17.91 7.67 -6.90
CA VAL A 216 17.19 7.06 -5.78
C VAL A 216 17.03 5.54 -5.98
N SER A 217 16.98 5.07 -7.23
CA SER A 217 16.89 3.63 -7.53
C SER A 217 18.15 2.83 -7.18
N PHE A 218 19.26 3.51 -6.93
CA PHE A 218 20.56 2.89 -6.55
C PHE A 218 20.80 2.91 -5.04
N LEU A 219 19.86 3.38 -4.24
CA LEU A 219 19.96 3.31 -2.78
C LEU A 219 20.13 1.85 -2.34
N ALA A 220 21.04 1.62 -1.40
CA ALA A 220 21.27 0.30 -0.83
C ALA A 220 20.22 -0.05 0.25
N GLY A 221 20.10 -1.35 0.53
CA GLY A 221 19.24 -1.87 1.58
C GLY A 221 17.76 -1.97 1.18
N ILE A 222 16.92 -2.23 2.17
CA ILE A 222 15.47 -2.44 2.01
C ILE A 222 14.79 -1.19 1.45
N THR A 223 15.18 -0.02 1.94
CA THR A 223 14.69 1.27 1.43
C THR A 223 14.92 1.39 -0.07
N GLY A 224 16.11 1.05 -0.55
CA GLY A 224 16.42 1.09 -1.97
C GLY A 224 15.58 0.12 -2.80
N GLN A 225 15.33 -1.09 -2.31
CA GLN A 225 14.48 -2.06 -3.01
C GLN A 225 13.03 -1.58 -3.13
N LEU A 226 12.47 -1.00 -2.08
CA LEU A 226 11.12 -0.46 -2.09
C LEU A 226 10.97 0.72 -3.05
N TYR A 227 11.88 1.71 -2.95
CA TYR A 227 11.80 2.90 -3.80
C TYR A 227 12.23 2.68 -5.24
N ARG A 228 12.99 1.62 -5.53
CA ARG A 228 13.49 1.32 -6.87
C ARG A 228 12.36 1.21 -7.90
N GLN A 229 11.33 0.43 -7.61
CA GLN A 229 10.21 0.25 -8.52
C GLN A 229 9.42 1.56 -8.70
N PHE A 230 9.17 2.27 -7.62
CA PHE A 230 8.52 3.59 -7.62
C PHE A 230 9.25 4.60 -8.50
N THR A 231 10.55 4.81 -8.26
CA THR A 231 11.33 5.84 -8.94
C THR A 231 11.61 5.51 -10.41
N ILE A 232 11.85 4.23 -10.74
CA ILE A 232 12.02 3.80 -12.13
C ILE A 232 10.70 3.95 -12.89
N THR A 233 9.56 3.63 -12.28
CA THR A 233 8.25 3.81 -12.90
C THR A 233 8.02 5.28 -13.26
N ILE A 234 8.33 6.22 -12.37
CA ILE A 234 8.22 7.65 -12.66
C ILE A 234 9.19 8.06 -13.78
N ALA A 235 10.46 7.67 -13.70
CA ALA A 235 11.45 8.04 -14.71
C ALA A 235 11.06 7.54 -16.10
N VAL A 236 10.60 6.29 -16.20
CA VAL A 236 10.11 5.71 -17.45
C VAL A 236 8.88 6.46 -17.97
N SER A 237 7.91 6.76 -17.09
CA SER A 237 6.71 7.51 -17.45
C SER A 237 7.05 8.89 -18.02
N VAL A 238 8.00 9.58 -17.41
CA VAL A 238 8.47 10.91 -17.86
C VAL A 238 9.16 10.82 -19.23
N ILE A 239 10.02 9.81 -19.45
CA ILE A 239 10.68 9.61 -20.76
C ILE A 239 9.64 9.35 -21.85
N ILE A 240 8.69 8.46 -21.59
CA ILE A 240 7.62 8.14 -22.57
C ILE A 240 6.73 9.35 -22.81
N SER A 241 6.36 10.12 -21.77
CA SER A 241 5.62 11.37 -21.89
C SER A 241 6.31 12.34 -22.81
N THR A 242 7.60 12.52 -22.64
CA THR A 242 8.38 13.42 -23.49
C THR A 242 8.40 12.95 -24.96
N VAL A 243 8.54 11.65 -25.20
CA VAL A 243 8.44 11.09 -26.55
C VAL A 243 7.06 11.37 -27.16
N VAL A 244 5.99 11.16 -26.38
CA VAL A 244 4.60 11.46 -26.80
C VAL A 244 4.40 12.96 -27.06
N ALA A 245 4.94 13.82 -26.19
CA ALA A 245 4.86 15.27 -26.33
C ALA A 245 5.65 15.81 -27.52
N LEU A 246 6.74 15.15 -27.91
CA LEU A 246 7.56 15.53 -29.07
C LEU A 246 7.06 14.95 -30.39
N THR A 247 6.21 13.91 -30.36
CA THR A 247 5.75 13.19 -31.56
C THR A 247 4.25 13.31 -31.74
N LEU A 248 3.48 12.66 -30.88
CA LEU A 248 2.03 12.57 -31.01
C LEU A 248 1.33 13.91 -30.79
N SER A 249 1.69 14.65 -29.73
CA SER A 249 1.02 15.90 -29.39
C SER A 249 1.15 16.95 -30.49
N PRO A 250 2.32 17.19 -31.11
CA PRO A 250 2.46 18.09 -32.25
C PRO A 250 1.63 17.65 -33.49
N VAL A 251 1.64 16.35 -33.78
CA VAL A 251 0.85 15.81 -34.89
C VAL A 251 -0.64 16.07 -34.65
N MET A 252 -1.13 15.78 -33.47
CA MET A 252 -2.51 16.05 -33.09
C MET A 252 -2.83 17.56 -33.13
N CYS A 253 -1.93 18.43 -32.67
CA CYS A 253 -2.09 19.89 -32.79
C CYS A 253 -2.26 20.32 -34.24
N ALA A 254 -1.41 19.86 -35.15
CA ALA A 254 -1.45 20.21 -36.57
C ALA A 254 -2.75 19.79 -37.26
N TYR A 255 -3.33 18.62 -36.85
CA TYR A 255 -4.53 18.08 -37.52
C TYR A 255 -5.86 18.47 -36.86
N PHE A 256 -5.90 18.54 -35.51
CA PHE A 256 -7.15 18.74 -34.76
C PHE A 256 -7.43 20.18 -34.40
N LEU A 257 -6.41 21.02 -34.19
CA LEU A 257 -6.63 22.42 -33.87
C LEU A 257 -7.20 23.19 -35.08
N ARG A 258 -8.01 24.17 -34.77
CA ARG A 258 -8.56 25.07 -35.77
C ARG A 258 -8.44 26.50 -35.22
N PRO A 259 -8.21 27.50 -36.14
CA PRO A 259 -8.22 28.90 -35.72
C PRO A 259 -9.55 29.25 -35.07
N ASP A 260 -9.50 30.02 -33.98
CA ASP A 260 -10.72 30.52 -33.35
C ASP A 260 -11.40 31.56 -34.25
N ASN A 261 -12.58 31.18 -34.78
CA ASN A 261 -13.36 32.03 -35.69
C ASN A 261 -14.12 33.17 -34.98
N GLY A 262 -13.67 33.56 -33.74
CA GLY A 262 -14.27 34.67 -33.00
C GLY A 262 -15.68 34.40 -32.47
N ARG A 263 -16.10 33.12 -32.37
CA ARG A 263 -17.40 32.76 -31.78
C ARG A 263 -17.50 33.23 -30.34
N ARG A 264 -18.63 33.86 -29.99
CA ARG A 264 -18.88 34.30 -28.59
C ARG A 264 -18.82 33.09 -27.65
N LYS A 265 -17.83 33.10 -26.77
CA LYS A 265 -17.68 32.07 -25.71
C LYS A 265 -18.93 32.05 -24.81
N PRO A 266 -19.37 30.86 -24.36
CA PRO A 266 -20.49 30.70 -23.42
C PRO A 266 -20.37 31.58 -22.19
N LYS A 267 -21.50 31.91 -21.54
CA LYS A 267 -21.52 32.78 -20.34
C LYS A 267 -20.60 32.29 -19.23
N LEU A 268 -20.50 30.96 -19.05
CA LEU A 268 -19.61 30.31 -18.04
C LEU A 268 -18.14 30.67 -18.30
N PHE A 269 -17.64 30.48 -19.50
CA PHE A 269 -16.25 30.79 -19.84
C PHE A 269 -15.94 32.30 -19.73
N ARG A 270 -16.92 33.16 -20.00
CA ARG A 270 -16.76 34.61 -19.78
C ARG A 270 -16.56 34.94 -18.30
N ARG A 271 -17.28 34.26 -17.40
CA ARG A 271 -17.15 34.43 -15.95
C ARG A 271 -15.79 33.92 -15.46
N ILE A 272 -15.35 32.75 -15.94
CA ILE A 272 -14.03 32.18 -15.65
C ILE A 272 -12.93 33.15 -16.13
N ASN A 273 -13.00 33.62 -17.36
CA ASN A 273 -12.02 34.55 -17.91
C ASN A 273 -11.97 35.89 -17.17
N TYR A 274 -13.12 36.36 -16.66
CA TYR A 274 -13.13 37.55 -15.79
C TYR A 274 -12.34 37.34 -14.51
N TRP A 275 -12.54 36.19 -13.85
CA TRP A 275 -11.77 35.85 -12.63
C TRP A 275 -10.29 35.63 -12.92
N LEU A 276 -9.95 34.95 -14.00
CA LEU A 276 -8.56 34.77 -14.45
C LEU A 276 -7.86 36.10 -14.73
N ARG A 277 -8.53 37.02 -15.45
CA ARG A 277 -7.98 38.37 -15.70
C ARG A 277 -7.78 39.16 -14.42
N ARG A 278 -8.73 39.08 -13.48
CA ARG A 278 -8.61 39.74 -12.19
C ARG A 278 -7.45 39.14 -11.38
N GLY A 279 -7.33 37.81 -11.35
CA GLY A 279 -6.20 37.12 -10.73
C GLY A 279 -4.86 37.53 -11.33
N ASN A 280 -4.77 37.61 -12.67
CA ASN A 280 -3.56 38.06 -13.36
C ASN A 280 -3.20 39.50 -12.99
N THR A 281 -4.18 40.41 -12.87
CA THR A 281 -3.93 41.79 -12.45
C THR A 281 -3.39 41.84 -11.01
N VAL A 282 -3.93 41.04 -10.10
CA VAL A 282 -3.44 40.94 -8.69
C VAL A 282 -2.01 40.38 -8.67
N TYR A 283 -1.77 39.32 -9.42
CA TYR A 283 -0.46 38.68 -9.58
C TYR A 283 0.60 39.68 -10.11
N GLN A 284 0.29 40.41 -11.18
CA GLN A 284 1.19 41.42 -11.73
C GLN A 284 1.50 42.55 -10.72
N ARG A 285 0.49 42.97 -9.93
CA ARG A 285 0.74 43.96 -8.83
C ARG A 285 1.65 43.37 -7.76
N GLY A 286 1.42 42.09 -7.39
CA GLY A 286 2.27 41.36 -6.45
C GLY A 286 3.73 41.31 -6.91
N ILE A 287 3.96 40.90 -8.17
CA ILE A 287 5.31 40.86 -8.75
C ILE A 287 5.98 42.24 -8.74
N ARG A 288 5.26 43.27 -9.20
CA ARG A 288 5.83 44.63 -9.18
C ARG A 288 6.19 45.08 -7.75
N GLY A 289 5.34 44.76 -6.77
CA GLY A 289 5.62 45.01 -5.37
C GLY A 289 6.85 44.28 -4.85
N SER A 290 6.97 43.00 -5.20
CA SER A 290 8.09 42.14 -4.82
C SER A 290 9.41 42.62 -5.44
N LEU A 291 9.40 42.97 -6.72
CA LEU A 291 10.58 43.50 -7.40
C LEU A 291 11.01 44.84 -6.81
N ARG A 292 10.04 45.74 -6.47
CA ARG A 292 10.32 47.00 -5.83
C ARG A 292 10.94 46.87 -4.44
N HIS A 293 10.60 45.78 -3.71
CA HIS A 293 11.07 45.52 -2.36
C HIS A 293 11.92 44.26 -2.28
N SER A 294 12.79 44.01 -3.25
CA SER A 294 13.59 42.81 -3.39
C SER A 294 14.34 42.40 -2.12
N ARG A 295 14.90 43.36 -1.37
CA ARG A 295 15.58 43.07 -0.08
C ARG A 295 14.62 42.49 0.98
N ARG A 296 13.37 43.00 1.06
CA ARG A 296 12.37 42.48 1.99
C ARG A 296 11.92 41.08 1.56
N MET A 297 11.81 40.86 0.25
CA MET A 297 11.48 39.54 -0.30
C MET A 297 12.60 38.53 -0.03
N LEU A 298 13.85 38.91 -0.18
CA LEU A 298 14.99 38.07 0.15
C LEU A 298 15.04 37.73 1.64
N ALA A 299 14.75 38.73 2.52
CA ALA A 299 14.64 38.47 3.96
C ALA A 299 13.49 37.51 4.30
N ALA A 300 12.31 37.70 3.69
CA ALA A 300 11.17 36.81 3.86
C ALA A 300 11.50 35.40 3.40
N PHE A 301 12.19 35.24 2.27
CA PHE A 301 12.66 33.93 1.79
C PHE A 301 13.67 33.30 2.77
N GLY A 302 14.60 34.09 3.31
CA GLY A 302 15.53 33.62 4.36
C GLY A 302 14.80 33.10 5.61
N ILE A 303 13.79 33.87 6.08
CA ILE A 303 12.95 33.44 7.22
C ILE A 303 12.22 32.13 6.92
N LEU A 304 11.70 32.00 5.69
CA LEU A 304 11.04 30.76 5.26
C LEU A 304 11.99 29.58 5.25
N LEU A 305 13.23 29.74 4.77
CA LEU A 305 14.25 28.68 4.80
C LEU A 305 14.60 28.26 6.23
N VAL A 306 14.75 29.25 7.14
CA VAL A 306 14.97 28.98 8.57
C VAL A 306 13.76 28.23 9.16
N GLY A 307 12.54 28.64 8.80
CA GLY A 307 11.31 27.95 9.23
C GLY A 307 11.26 26.49 8.76
N ILE A 308 11.59 26.22 7.49
CA ILE A 308 11.67 24.85 6.95
C ILE A 308 12.73 24.04 7.70
N TRP A 309 13.91 24.62 7.93
CA TRP A 309 14.99 23.97 8.67
C TRP A 309 14.57 23.61 10.10
N LEU A 310 13.89 24.55 10.79
CA LEU A 310 13.39 24.34 12.15
C LEU A 310 12.30 23.26 12.17
N MET A 311 11.35 23.33 11.25
CA MET A 311 10.30 22.32 11.10
C MET A 311 10.88 20.92 10.89
N ASN A 312 11.86 20.77 10.01
CA ASN A 312 12.54 19.50 9.77
C ASN A 312 13.23 18.94 11.04
N ARG A 313 13.66 19.81 11.96
CA ARG A 313 14.25 19.38 13.24
C ARG A 313 13.22 18.88 14.24
N ILE A 314 11.99 19.39 14.18
CA ILE A 314 10.93 19.09 15.13
C ILE A 314 10.09 17.91 14.63
N THR A 315 9.98 17.72 13.31
CA THR A 315 9.18 16.64 12.72
C THR A 315 9.78 15.28 13.04
N PRO A 316 9.04 14.37 13.69
CA PRO A 316 9.50 13.02 13.95
C PRO A 316 9.75 12.29 12.63
N GLN A 317 10.89 11.61 12.55
CA GLN A 317 11.26 10.82 11.39
C GLN A 317 10.80 9.38 11.58
N SER A 318 10.00 8.90 10.65
CA SER A 318 9.59 7.49 10.57
C SER A 318 9.94 6.96 9.18
N PHE A 319 10.27 5.67 9.11
CA PHE A 319 10.60 5.01 7.85
C PHE A 319 9.36 4.89 6.94
N MET A 320 8.25 4.48 7.52
CA MET A 320 6.94 4.43 6.87
C MET A 320 5.86 4.85 7.88
N PRO A 321 4.79 5.48 7.42
CA PRO A 321 3.63 5.73 8.28
C PRO A 321 3.04 4.39 8.73
N LYS A 322 2.47 4.36 9.92
CA LYS A 322 1.66 3.22 10.36
C LYS A 322 0.41 3.16 9.50
N GLU A 323 0.09 1.98 9.03
CA GLU A 323 -1.11 1.71 8.24
C GLU A 323 -2.04 0.80 9.02
N ASP A 324 -3.33 1.07 8.93
CA ASP A 324 -4.36 0.20 9.48
C ASP A 324 -4.61 -0.98 8.54
N GLN A 325 -4.04 -2.13 8.87
CA GLN A 325 -4.16 -3.37 8.09
C GLN A 325 -5.40 -4.20 8.48
N GLY A 326 -6.28 -3.66 9.31
CA GLY A 326 -7.51 -4.34 9.70
C GLY A 326 -7.38 -5.32 10.86
N TYR A 327 -6.22 -5.39 11.53
CA TYR A 327 -6.02 -6.26 12.69
C TYR A 327 -4.93 -5.75 13.62
N PHE A 328 -4.94 -6.22 14.85
CA PHE A 328 -3.84 -6.06 15.81
C PHE A 328 -3.68 -7.33 16.65
N THR A 329 -2.56 -7.44 17.34
CA THR A 329 -2.28 -8.58 18.20
C THR A 329 -2.21 -8.16 19.65
N VAL A 330 -2.78 -9.00 20.51
CA VAL A 330 -2.70 -8.90 21.96
C VAL A 330 -1.94 -10.11 22.48
N GLU A 331 -0.84 -9.91 23.14
CA GLU A 331 -0.06 -10.96 23.74
C GLU A 331 -0.14 -10.88 25.28
N LEU A 332 -0.43 -12.01 25.88
CA LEU A 332 -0.57 -12.18 27.32
C LEU A 332 0.60 -13.02 27.83
N GLU A 333 1.36 -12.47 28.78
CA GLU A 333 2.44 -13.14 29.49
C GLU A 333 2.05 -13.32 30.95
N LEU A 334 1.82 -14.56 31.35
CA LEU A 334 1.59 -14.92 32.73
C LEU A 334 2.93 -15.20 33.45
N PRO A 335 2.97 -15.23 34.81
CA PRO A 335 4.16 -15.61 35.53
C PRO A 335 4.71 -16.99 35.14
N GLU A 336 6.01 -17.13 35.12
CA GLU A 336 6.66 -18.41 34.81
C GLU A 336 6.11 -19.56 35.67
N GLY A 337 5.87 -20.71 35.05
CA GLY A 337 5.23 -21.86 35.70
C GLY A 337 3.71 -21.84 35.72
N ALA A 338 3.07 -20.87 35.09
CA ALA A 338 1.62 -20.93 34.84
C ALA A 338 1.29 -22.13 33.96
N THR A 339 0.27 -22.89 34.32
CA THR A 339 -0.23 -23.99 33.50
C THR A 339 -1.05 -23.50 32.34
N LEU A 340 -1.12 -24.30 31.30
CA LEU A 340 -1.94 -23.98 30.09
C LEU A 340 -3.39 -23.62 30.46
N GLU A 341 -3.99 -24.38 31.40
CA GLU A 341 -5.35 -24.13 31.87
C GLU A 341 -5.53 -22.77 32.57
N ARG A 342 -4.50 -22.32 33.33
CA ARG A 342 -4.53 -20.98 33.93
C ARG A 342 -4.43 -19.89 32.87
N THR A 343 -3.54 -20.07 31.90
CA THR A 343 -3.37 -19.16 30.78
C THR A 343 -4.65 -19.09 29.95
N ARG A 344 -5.28 -20.24 29.65
CA ARG A 344 -6.56 -20.31 28.95
C ARG A 344 -7.65 -19.47 29.61
N ARG A 345 -7.81 -19.58 30.93
CA ARG A 345 -8.82 -18.78 31.67
C ARG A 345 -8.64 -17.28 31.51
N VAL A 346 -7.38 -16.81 31.53
CA VAL A 346 -7.09 -15.38 31.31
C VAL A 346 -7.36 -15.01 29.86
N THR A 347 -6.94 -15.85 28.90
CA THR A 347 -7.20 -15.68 27.47
C THR A 347 -8.69 -15.63 27.16
N ASP A 348 -9.51 -16.52 27.73
CA ASP A 348 -10.96 -16.57 27.55
C ASP A 348 -11.65 -15.29 28.07
N ARG A 349 -11.15 -14.74 29.19
CA ARG A 349 -11.64 -13.47 29.73
C ARG A 349 -11.32 -12.30 28.82
N ALA A 350 -10.09 -12.22 28.34
CA ALA A 350 -9.66 -11.20 27.40
C ALA A 350 -10.45 -11.30 26.08
N MET A 351 -10.62 -12.53 25.57
CA MET A 351 -11.39 -12.79 24.35
C MET A 351 -12.85 -12.33 24.50
N LYS A 352 -13.50 -12.66 25.63
CA LYS A 352 -14.87 -12.25 25.89
C LYS A 352 -15.03 -10.73 25.87
N TYR A 353 -14.05 -9.98 26.40
CA TYR A 353 -14.02 -8.52 26.35
C TYR A 353 -13.87 -8.05 24.90
N LEU A 354 -12.85 -8.55 24.16
CA LEU A 354 -12.56 -8.16 22.79
C LEU A 354 -13.74 -8.42 21.85
N MET A 355 -14.42 -9.57 21.99
CA MET A 355 -15.62 -9.90 21.22
C MET A 355 -16.81 -8.99 21.54
N GLY A 356 -16.80 -8.31 22.68
CA GLY A 356 -17.82 -7.31 23.07
C GLY A 356 -17.65 -5.95 22.38
N LEU A 357 -16.50 -5.69 21.76
CA LEU A 357 -16.22 -4.43 21.07
C LEU A 357 -16.95 -4.37 19.72
N SER A 358 -17.54 -3.22 19.39
CA SER A 358 -18.36 -3.04 18.18
C SER A 358 -17.59 -3.25 16.88
N ASP A 359 -16.29 -2.96 16.87
CA ASP A 359 -15.45 -2.94 15.69
C ASP A 359 -14.71 -4.25 15.44
N VAL A 360 -14.82 -5.21 16.38
CA VAL A 360 -14.21 -6.53 16.27
C VAL A 360 -15.14 -7.48 15.52
N GLU A 361 -14.59 -8.21 14.56
CA GLU A 361 -15.29 -9.24 13.79
C GLU A 361 -14.93 -10.64 14.25
N TYR A 362 -13.60 -10.90 14.36
CA TYR A 362 -13.08 -12.20 14.82
C TYR A 362 -11.96 -12.01 15.81
N VAL A 363 -11.84 -12.95 16.75
CA VAL A 363 -10.70 -13.08 17.64
C VAL A 363 -10.16 -14.50 17.53
N LEU A 364 -8.95 -14.64 17.00
CA LEU A 364 -8.21 -15.90 16.99
C LEU A 364 -7.33 -15.95 18.23
N ASN A 365 -7.29 -17.09 18.91
CA ASN A 365 -6.36 -17.29 20.02
C ASN A 365 -5.45 -18.49 19.76
N VAL A 366 -4.20 -18.32 20.20
CA VAL A 366 -3.22 -19.40 20.32
C VAL A 366 -2.65 -19.31 21.74
N THR A 367 -3.05 -20.25 22.60
CA THR A 367 -2.58 -20.34 23.99
C THR A 367 -1.45 -21.35 24.06
N GLY A 368 -0.37 -21.03 24.79
CA GLY A 368 0.83 -21.87 24.89
C GLY A 368 1.92 -21.47 23.90
N SER A 369 1.71 -20.47 23.06
CA SER A 369 2.71 -19.94 22.12
C SER A 369 2.45 -18.50 21.78
N SER A 370 3.51 -17.73 21.55
CA SER A 370 3.46 -16.38 21.01
C SER A 370 4.69 -16.18 20.12
N PRO A 371 4.56 -15.53 18.96
CA PRO A 371 5.69 -15.24 18.05
C PRO A 371 6.78 -14.39 18.73
N ARG A 372 6.39 -13.49 19.62
CA ARG A 372 7.30 -12.59 20.34
C ARG A 372 7.94 -13.24 21.56
N LEU A 373 7.12 -13.93 22.37
CA LEU A 373 7.53 -14.46 23.68
C LEU A 373 8.02 -15.91 23.59
N GLY A 374 7.78 -16.58 22.44
CA GLY A 374 8.14 -17.99 22.25
C GLY A 374 7.09 -18.98 22.74
N SER A 375 7.38 -20.27 22.59
CA SER A 375 6.49 -21.36 23.00
C SER A 375 6.66 -21.63 24.51
N ASN A 376 5.64 -21.29 25.29
CA ASN A 376 5.57 -21.54 26.73
C ASN A 376 4.09 -21.55 27.14
N GLN A 377 3.69 -22.47 27.99
CA GLN A 377 2.31 -22.57 28.50
C GLN A 377 1.80 -21.31 29.20
N ALA A 378 2.72 -20.45 29.68
CA ALA A 378 2.39 -19.16 30.31
C ALA A 378 2.10 -18.04 29.28
N HIS A 379 2.25 -18.29 27.98
CA HIS A 379 2.04 -17.30 26.94
C HIS A 379 0.75 -17.54 26.17
N SER A 380 0.12 -16.47 25.73
CA SER A 380 -1.02 -16.54 24.81
C SER A 380 -0.98 -15.37 23.85
N GLN A 381 -1.40 -15.60 22.62
CA GLN A 381 -1.61 -14.58 21.61
C GLN A 381 -3.08 -14.58 21.17
N LEU A 382 -3.64 -13.38 21.10
CA LEU A 382 -4.94 -13.15 20.45
C LEU A 382 -4.69 -12.26 19.23
N THR A 383 -5.16 -12.70 18.08
CA THR A 383 -5.21 -11.88 16.86
C THR A 383 -6.62 -11.36 16.72
N VAL A 384 -6.76 -10.04 16.86
CA VAL A 384 -8.04 -9.34 16.81
C VAL A 384 -8.24 -8.80 15.40
N ILE A 385 -9.21 -9.33 14.69
CA ILE A 385 -9.56 -8.96 13.32
C ILE A 385 -10.74 -8.02 13.38
N LEU A 386 -10.58 -6.87 12.77
CA LEU A 386 -11.56 -5.79 12.78
C LEU A 386 -12.51 -5.90 11.59
N LYS A 387 -13.69 -5.31 11.73
CA LYS A 387 -14.65 -5.14 10.64
C LYS A 387 -14.04 -4.33 9.49
N PRO A 388 -14.58 -4.40 8.27
CA PRO A 388 -14.17 -3.55 7.16
C PRO A 388 -14.17 -2.06 7.55
N TRP A 389 -13.25 -1.28 7.00
CA TRP A 389 -13.02 0.13 7.40
C TRP A 389 -14.27 1.01 7.36
N GLY A 390 -15.21 0.75 6.42
CA GLY A 390 -16.47 1.51 6.31
C GLY A 390 -17.49 1.23 7.39
N ASP A 391 -17.35 0.12 8.11
CA ASP A 391 -18.33 -0.37 9.11
C ASP A 391 -17.85 -0.17 10.55
N ARG A 392 -16.69 0.46 10.75
CA ARG A 392 -16.13 0.74 12.07
C ARG A 392 -16.66 2.01 12.67
N THR A 393 -16.73 2.03 13.99
CA THR A 393 -17.14 3.18 14.79
C THR A 393 -15.96 3.97 15.36
N SER A 394 -14.81 3.34 15.56
CA SER A 394 -13.56 3.99 16.02
C SER A 394 -12.90 4.78 14.89
N GLU A 395 -12.38 5.96 15.21
CA GLU A 395 -11.69 6.83 14.25
C GLU A 395 -10.31 6.27 13.86
N SER A 396 -9.64 5.54 14.77
CA SER A 396 -8.34 4.94 14.50
C SER A 396 -8.11 3.63 15.26
N ILE A 397 -7.27 2.75 14.68
CA ILE A 397 -6.85 1.51 15.33
C ILE A 397 -6.00 1.79 16.60
N ASP A 398 -5.25 2.90 16.63
CA ASP A 398 -4.42 3.27 17.77
C ASP A 398 -5.30 3.63 18.99
N GLU A 399 -6.43 4.31 18.81
CA GLU A 399 -7.39 4.60 19.87
C GLU A 399 -8.03 3.34 20.43
N LEU A 400 -8.45 2.42 19.54
CA LEU A 400 -8.99 1.13 19.95
C LEU A 400 -7.97 0.31 20.73
N MET A 401 -6.71 0.33 20.29
CA MET A 401 -5.62 -0.36 21.00
C MET A 401 -5.32 0.27 22.38
N GLU A 402 -5.46 1.58 22.54
CA GLU A 402 -5.33 2.24 23.85
C GLU A 402 -6.45 1.82 24.80
N GLU A 403 -7.70 1.83 24.33
CA GLU A 403 -8.86 1.35 25.10
C GLU A 403 -8.66 -0.11 25.56
N VAL A 404 -8.27 -0.98 24.65
CA VAL A 404 -8.01 -2.40 24.93
C VAL A 404 -6.85 -2.55 25.92
N ARG A 405 -5.80 -1.74 25.78
CA ARG A 405 -4.66 -1.77 26.72
C ARG A 405 -5.09 -1.37 28.12
N ASP A 406 -5.85 -0.32 28.27
CA ASP A 406 -6.27 0.18 29.57
C ASP A 406 -7.14 -0.85 30.29
N GLU A 407 -8.09 -1.46 29.59
CA GLU A 407 -8.96 -2.49 30.18
C GLU A 407 -8.20 -3.77 30.54
N LEU A 408 -7.40 -4.30 29.60
CA LEU A 408 -6.68 -5.55 29.86
C LEU A 408 -5.55 -5.39 30.88
N SER A 409 -5.01 -4.17 31.05
CA SER A 409 -4.00 -3.87 32.11
C SER A 409 -4.58 -3.97 33.51
N LEU A 410 -5.91 -3.96 33.66
CA LEU A 410 -6.57 -4.22 34.95
C LEU A 410 -6.49 -5.68 35.39
N TYR A 411 -6.01 -6.59 34.51
CA TYR A 411 -5.84 -8.00 34.86
C TYR A 411 -4.47 -8.23 35.55
N PRO A 412 -4.43 -8.35 36.88
CA PRO A 412 -3.17 -8.42 37.62
C PRO A 412 -2.39 -9.72 37.37
N GLU A 413 -3.01 -10.68 36.69
CA GLU A 413 -2.50 -12.02 36.47
C GLU A 413 -1.56 -12.10 35.25
N SER A 414 -1.56 -11.12 34.36
CA SER A 414 -0.79 -11.13 33.13
C SER A 414 -0.22 -9.77 32.79
N LYS A 415 0.93 -9.75 32.15
CA LYS A 415 1.41 -8.60 31.39
C LYS A 415 0.79 -8.63 30.01
N VAL A 416 0.37 -7.47 29.54
CA VAL A 416 -0.35 -7.31 28.27
C VAL A 416 0.52 -6.50 27.32
N TYR A 417 0.75 -7.05 26.14
CA TYR A 417 1.46 -6.36 25.06
C TYR A 417 0.54 -6.27 23.85
N LEU A 418 0.31 -5.07 23.36
CA LEU A 418 -0.43 -4.84 22.14
C LEU A 418 0.55 -4.40 21.05
N SER A 419 0.38 -4.94 19.87
CA SER A 419 1.16 -4.54 18.71
C SER A 419 0.30 -4.50 17.44
N SER A 420 0.46 -3.42 16.67
CA SER A 420 0.00 -3.38 15.30
C SER A 420 0.91 -4.22 14.40
N PRO A 421 0.42 -4.72 13.26
CA PRO A 421 1.22 -5.49 12.33
C PRO A 421 2.44 -4.69 11.83
N ALA A 422 3.49 -5.41 11.46
CA ALA A 422 4.64 -4.78 10.83
C ALA A 422 4.22 -4.15 9.50
N VAL A 423 4.69 -2.93 9.24
CA VAL A 423 4.38 -2.19 8.02
C VAL A 423 4.85 -2.95 6.76
N ILE A 424 5.93 -3.73 6.90
CA ILE A 424 6.45 -4.60 5.84
C ILE A 424 6.42 -6.04 6.35
N PRO A 425 5.59 -6.91 5.77
CA PRO A 425 5.58 -8.32 6.13
C PRO A 425 6.96 -8.96 5.97
N GLY A 426 7.41 -9.69 7.00
CA GLY A 426 8.70 -10.37 7.01
C GLY A 426 9.89 -9.54 7.54
N LEU A 427 9.72 -8.26 7.84
CA LEU A 427 10.76 -7.40 8.45
C LEU A 427 10.59 -7.17 9.95
N GLY A 428 9.83 -7.99 10.62
CA GLY A 428 9.56 -7.93 12.04
C GLY A 428 8.27 -8.63 12.39
N THR A 429 8.04 -8.81 13.68
CA THR A 429 6.80 -9.41 14.20
C THR A 429 5.78 -8.35 14.60
N SER A 430 6.21 -7.09 14.71
CA SER A 430 5.35 -5.97 15.10
C SER A 430 5.87 -4.65 14.54
N GLY A 431 4.99 -3.66 14.38
CA GLY A 431 5.40 -2.29 14.12
C GLY A 431 6.01 -1.65 15.37
N GLY A 432 7.19 -1.01 15.25
CA GLY A 432 7.85 -0.29 16.32
C GLY A 432 9.31 -0.69 16.56
N PHE A 433 9.92 -0.14 17.61
CA PHE A 433 11.27 -0.47 18.06
C PHE A 433 11.21 -1.42 19.25
N GLU A 434 11.88 -2.57 19.14
CA GLU A 434 12.03 -3.53 20.23
C GLU A 434 13.52 -3.64 20.60
N ASP A 435 13.87 -3.20 21.81
CA ASP A 435 15.21 -3.40 22.38
C ASP A 435 15.25 -4.71 23.17
N ARG A 436 15.92 -5.72 22.63
CA ARG A 436 16.22 -6.95 23.36
C ARG A 436 17.50 -6.76 24.17
N LYS A 437 17.35 -6.40 25.41
CA LYS A 437 18.45 -6.44 26.35
C LYS A 437 18.90 -7.90 26.51
N SER A 438 19.95 -8.31 25.81
CA SER A 438 20.54 -9.62 26.02
C SER A 438 21.24 -9.62 27.39
N THR A 439 20.58 -10.11 28.43
CA THR A 439 21.24 -10.58 29.63
C THR A 439 21.95 -11.89 29.28
N ARG A 440 23.20 -11.81 28.82
CA ARG A 440 24.13 -12.91 29.01
C ARG A 440 24.63 -12.80 30.44
N LEU A 441 24.17 -13.69 31.29
CA LEU A 441 24.90 -14.09 32.51
C LEU A 441 26.00 -15.07 32.13
#